data_e34b7500385326b30c0e4e92293e5418
#
_entry.id   e34b7500385326b30c0e4e92293e5418
#
_cell.length_a   1.000
_cell.length_b   1.000
_cell.length_c   1.000
_cell.angle_alpha   90.00
_cell.angle_beta   90.00
_cell.angle_gamma   90.00
#
_symmetry.space_group_name_H-M   'P 1'
#
loop_
_entity.id
_entity.type
_entity.pdbx_description
1 polymer ?
#
loop_
_entity_poly.entity_id
_entity_poly.type
_entity_poly.pdbx_seq_one_letter_code
_entity_poly.pdbx_strand_id
1 'polypeptide(L)'
;MTQAQYQQGPNPKPTLDTDALIQAILQAVDPAGAVQRHISLHGTVLRIDGRDYDLTGKDIRLIAVGKASVPMAQAMQTLLGARINRSVVVTKYGHVSQTSNVKRHEPAVNDRWSIIEAAHPVPDDNSLRAGELICEALQDSRENTLVIVCVSGGASALCVAPQPGISLKTMQAINEALLRSGADIREMNAVRSRLDRLKAGGLVRMASPAQVIGLILSDVIGDPLDVIASGLTQEAAAYNVLVGNNTQACAAAQIELGRQGYQARVVTTQMRGEARERGVEIAHAIADVAPGSALIYGGETTVTLRGNGNGGRCQELALAAASVMHPQSGSSIMAFGTDGTDGPNDAAGAIVNDTTIARARQIGLNAQAYLDNNDSYTFFEKLGDLIKTGPTGTNVADVIVALR
;
A
#
# COMPACT_ATOMS: atom_id res chain seq x y z
N MET A 1 -0.95 63.80 -3.59
CA MET A 1 -0.09 62.62 -3.29
C MET A 1 -0.84 61.38 -3.77
N THR A 2 -0.47 60.93 -4.97
CA THR A 2 -1.09 59.80 -5.68
C THR A 2 -0.49 58.50 -5.19
N GLN A 3 -1.28 57.62 -4.58
CA GLN A 3 -0.85 56.26 -4.21
C GLN A 3 -0.57 55.48 -5.50
N ALA A 4 0.67 55.10 -5.73
CA ALA A 4 1.06 54.17 -6.76
C ALA A 4 0.53 52.76 -6.37
N GLN A 5 -0.47 52.27 -7.11
CA GLN A 5 -0.86 50.87 -7.06
C GLN A 5 0.26 50.05 -7.71
N TYR A 6 1.02 49.33 -6.88
CA TYR A 6 1.89 48.24 -7.35
C TYR A 6 1.00 47.13 -7.89
N GLN A 7 0.83 47.04 -9.20
CA GLN A 7 0.37 45.82 -9.85
C GLN A 7 1.46 44.77 -9.63
N GLN A 8 1.21 43.81 -8.75
CA GLN A 8 2.00 42.58 -8.73
C GLN A 8 1.83 41.93 -10.10
N GLY A 9 2.93 41.76 -10.80
CA GLY A 9 2.94 40.95 -12.03
C GLY A 9 2.50 39.51 -11.72
N PRO A 10 2.05 38.75 -12.74
CA PRO A 10 1.62 37.36 -12.51
C PRO A 10 2.72 36.59 -11.78
N ASN A 11 2.39 35.99 -10.65
CA ASN A 11 3.30 35.09 -9.94
C ASN A 11 3.85 34.08 -10.95
N PRO A 12 5.15 33.81 -10.96
CA PRO A 12 5.71 32.76 -11.82
C PRO A 12 4.96 31.46 -11.58
N LYS A 13 4.64 30.73 -12.67
CA LYS A 13 3.99 29.44 -12.55
C LYS A 13 4.83 28.53 -11.63
N PRO A 14 4.21 27.82 -10.66
CA PRO A 14 4.92 26.85 -9.87
C PRO A 14 5.56 25.79 -10.78
N THR A 15 6.77 25.38 -10.46
CA THR A 15 7.45 24.29 -11.17
C THR A 15 7.39 23.05 -10.31
N LEU A 16 6.88 21.94 -10.85
CA LEU A 16 6.79 20.67 -10.13
C LEU A 16 8.17 20.09 -9.88
N ASP A 17 8.50 19.87 -8.62
CA ASP A 17 9.57 18.97 -8.20
C ASP A 17 8.95 17.58 -7.95
N THR A 18 9.01 16.73 -8.99
CA THR A 18 8.43 15.39 -8.98
C THR A 18 9.08 14.49 -7.93
N ASP A 19 10.40 14.59 -7.78
CA ASP A 19 11.15 13.74 -6.85
C ASP A 19 10.79 14.08 -5.39
N ALA A 20 10.74 15.37 -5.06
CA ALA A 20 10.30 15.82 -3.74
C ALA A 20 8.86 15.39 -3.44
N LEU A 21 7.96 15.46 -4.43
CA LEU A 21 6.58 15.04 -4.29
C LEU A 21 6.47 13.53 -4.03
N ILE A 22 7.11 12.70 -4.84
CA ILE A 22 7.12 11.23 -4.66
C ILE A 22 7.71 10.88 -3.30
N GLN A 23 8.83 11.51 -2.91
CA GLN A 23 9.45 11.27 -1.62
C GLN A 23 8.53 11.65 -0.45
N ALA A 24 7.86 12.80 -0.51
CA ALA A 24 6.92 13.21 0.53
C ALA A 24 5.75 12.20 0.69
N ILE A 25 5.22 11.73 -0.43
CA ILE A 25 4.16 10.71 -0.45
C ILE A 25 4.65 9.41 0.20
N LEU A 26 5.79 8.88 -0.26
CA LEU A 26 6.32 7.60 0.23
C LEU A 26 6.74 7.68 1.71
N GLN A 27 7.31 8.81 2.15
CA GLN A 27 7.70 9.04 3.54
C GLN A 27 6.51 9.08 4.49
N ALA A 28 5.37 9.61 4.03
CA ALA A 28 4.14 9.66 4.82
C ALA A 28 3.57 8.26 5.11
N VAL A 29 3.87 7.28 4.25
CA VAL A 29 3.39 5.90 4.37
C VAL A 29 4.53 4.88 4.50
N ASP A 30 5.76 5.34 4.82
CA ASP A 30 6.87 4.47 5.20
C ASP A 30 6.45 3.59 6.38
N PRO A 31 6.56 2.25 6.28
CA PRO A 31 5.98 1.35 7.28
C PRO A 31 6.57 1.52 8.69
N ALA A 32 7.88 1.75 8.80
CA ALA A 32 8.52 1.98 10.08
C ALA A 32 8.11 3.33 10.67
N GLY A 33 8.16 4.39 9.88
CA GLY A 33 7.71 5.73 10.27
C GLY A 33 6.22 5.78 10.59
N ALA A 34 5.40 5.03 9.87
CA ALA A 34 3.96 4.89 10.12
C ALA A 34 3.72 4.34 11.54
N VAL A 35 4.39 3.25 11.92
CA VAL A 35 4.32 2.72 13.28
C VAL A 35 4.80 3.76 14.30
N GLN A 36 5.96 4.38 14.08
CA GLN A 36 6.56 5.33 15.02
C GLN A 36 5.71 6.58 15.28
N ARG A 37 4.94 7.05 14.30
CA ARG A 37 4.04 8.20 14.47
C ARG A 37 2.88 7.94 15.40
N HIS A 38 2.43 6.69 15.49
CA HIS A 38 1.27 6.29 16.30
C HIS A 38 1.64 5.74 17.67
N ILE A 39 2.94 5.48 17.94
CA ILE A 39 3.38 4.77 19.15
C ILE A 39 4.52 5.51 19.83
N SER A 40 4.43 5.65 21.14
CA SER A 40 5.53 6.13 21.98
C SER A 40 5.63 5.32 23.27
N LEU A 41 6.85 5.26 23.85
CA LEU A 41 7.11 4.56 25.10
C LEU A 41 7.72 5.53 26.13
N HIS A 42 7.06 5.66 27.27
CA HIS A 42 7.50 6.49 28.38
C HIS A 42 7.63 5.63 29.64
N GLY A 43 8.85 5.21 29.98
CA GLY A 43 9.09 4.28 31.08
C GLY A 43 8.45 2.90 30.81
N THR A 44 7.41 2.54 31.55
CA THR A 44 6.64 1.31 31.36
C THR A 44 5.31 1.55 30.61
N VAL A 45 4.98 2.80 30.27
CA VAL A 45 3.73 3.13 29.61
C VAL A 45 3.93 3.21 28.10
N LEU A 46 3.33 2.28 27.39
CA LEU A 46 3.22 2.29 25.93
C LEU A 46 1.98 3.07 25.53
N ARG A 47 2.15 4.15 24.79
CA ARG A 47 1.04 4.92 24.22
C ARG A 47 0.85 4.54 22.76
N ILE A 48 -0.36 4.14 22.40
CA ILE A 48 -0.74 3.77 21.03
C ILE A 48 -1.98 4.57 20.65
N ASP A 49 -1.86 5.46 19.67
CA ASP A 49 -2.96 6.28 19.16
C ASP A 49 -3.75 6.96 20.30
N GLY A 50 -3.02 7.56 21.27
CA GLY A 50 -3.57 8.26 22.41
C GLY A 50 -4.03 7.38 23.58
N ARG A 51 -4.02 6.04 23.47
CA ARG A 51 -4.33 5.10 24.55
C ARG A 51 -3.08 4.62 25.26
N ASP A 52 -3.11 4.59 26.58
CA ASP A 52 -2.00 4.19 27.43
C ASP A 52 -2.15 2.72 27.89
N TYR A 53 -1.05 1.98 27.80
CA TYR A 53 -0.93 0.57 28.20
C TYR A 53 0.26 0.43 29.13
N ASP A 54 0.01 0.07 30.39
CA ASP A 54 1.09 -0.24 31.33
C ASP A 54 1.67 -1.63 30.99
N LEU A 55 2.95 -1.66 30.70
CA LEU A 55 3.69 -2.87 30.35
C LEU A 55 4.27 -3.61 31.56
N THR A 56 4.02 -3.13 32.79
CA THR A 56 4.55 -3.76 34.00
C THR A 56 4.01 -5.19 34.14
N GLY A 57 4.92 -6.18 34.13
CA GLY A 57 4.55 -7.59 34.22
C GLY A 57 3.80 -8.18 33.02
N LYS A 58 3.73 -7.44 31.91
CA LYS A 58 3.09 -7.93 30.68
C LYS A 58 3.98 -8.92 29.92
N ASP A 59 3.36 -9.97 29.40
CA ASP A 59 3.92 -10.86 28.38
C ASP A 59 3.59 -10.25 27.00
N ILE A 60 4.61 -9.66 26.34
CA ILE A 60 4.42 -8.96 25.07
C ILE A 60 4.75 -9.87 23.90
N ARG A 61 3.79 -10.07 23.01
CA ARG A 61 3.93 -10.86 21.78
C ARG A 61 3.73 -9.99 20.57
N LEU A 62 4.65 -10.08 19.61
CA LEU A 62 4.61 -9.35 18.35
C LEU A 62 4.34 -10.32 17.22
N ILE A 63 3.28 -10.08 16.47
CA ILE A 63 2.96 -10.77 15.22
C ILE A 63 2.98 -9.75 14.12
N ALA A 64 3.76 -9.97 13.06
CA ALA A 64 3.81 -9.08 11.92
C ALA A 64 3.63 -9.87 10.62
N VAL A 65 2.62 -9.55 9.82
CA VAL A 65 2.30 -10.31 8.61
C VAL A 65 2.01 -9.36 7.45
N GLY A 66 2.64 -9.60 6.31
CA GLY A 66 2.44 -8.81 5.08
C GLY A 66 3.75 -8.40 4.42
N LYS A 67 3.66 -7.81 3.24
CA LYS A 67 4.83 -7.38 2.45
C LYS A 67 5.69 -6.33 3.19
N ALA A 68 5.09 -5.49 4.04
CA ALA A 68 5.75 -4.46 4.84
C ALA A 68 5.95 -4.87 6.32
N SER A 69 5.75 -6.14 6.67
CA SER A 69 5.82 -6.63 8.05
C SER A 69 7.19 -6.47 8.69
N VAL A 70 8.28 -6.65 7.93
CA VAL A 70 9.65 -6.55 8.46
C VAL A 70 9.96 -5.15 8.98
N PRO A 71 9.83 -4.05 8.21
CA PRO A 71 10.09 -2.70 8.73
C PRO A 71 9.12 -2.30 9.86
N MET A 72 7.85 -2.73 9.83
CA MET A 72 6.92 -2.50 10.95
C MET A 72 7.39 -3.22 12.22
N ALA A 73 7.81 -4.48 12.13
CA ALA A 73 8.33 -5.25 13.25
C ALA A 73 9.64 -4.68 13.79
N GLN A 74 10.53 -4.20 12.92
CA GLN A 74 11.78 -3.53 13.31
C GLN A 74 11.53 -2.24 14.09
N ALA A 75 10.52 -1.44 13.69
CA ALA A 75 10.11 -0.26 14.45
C ALA A 75 9.63 -0.64 15.86
N MET A 76 8.82 -1.69 16.00
CA MET A 76 8.40 -2.22 17.29
C MET A 76 9.56 -2.76 18.13
N GLN A 77 10.50 -3.46 17.48
CA GLN A 77 11.73 -3.94 18.13
C GLN A 77 12.58 -2.80 18.67
N THR A 78 12.75 -1.74 17.88
CA THR A 78 13.51 -0.56 18.29
C THR A 78 12.88 0.09 19.52
N LEU A 79 11.55 0.14 19.58
CA LEU A 79 10.82 0.77 20.66
C LEU A 79 10.77 -0.10 21.94
N LEU A 80 10.43 -1.38 21.81
CA LEU A 80 10.16 -2.26 22.95
C LEU A 80 11.37 -3.11 23.36
N GLY A 81 12.28 -3.41 22.43
CA GLY A 81 13.52 -4.15 22.69
C GLY A 81 13.30 -5.49 23.39
N ALA A 82 13.98 -5.68 24.50
CA ALA A 82 13.93 -6.91 25.29
C ALA A 82 12.57 -7.17 25.98
N ARG A 83 11.62 -6.22 25.95
CA ARG A 83 10.27 -6.42 26.48
C ARG A 83 9.43 -7.34 25.61
N ILE A 84 9.76 -7.51 24.31
CA ILE A 84 9.10 -8.49 23.45
C ILE A 84 9.55 -9.89 23.85
N ASN A 85 8.61 -10.68 24.34
CA ASN A 85 8.86 -12.05 24.80
C ASN A 85 8.89 -13.05 23.63
N ARG A 86 8.02 -12.86 22.64
CA ARG A 86 7.92 -13.70 21.46
C ARG A 86 7.54 -12.88 20.23
N SER A 87 8.14 -13.17 19.07
CA SER A 87 7.83 -12.51 17.82
C SER A 87 7.76 -13.50 16.66
N VAL A 88 6.73 -13.35 15.81
CA VAL A 88 6.58 -14.05 14.54
C VAL A 88 6.40 -13.01 13.43
N VAL A 89 7.34 -12.94 12.50
CA VAL A 89 7.33 -12.02 11.37
C VAL A 89 7.24 -12.81 10.08
N VAL A 90 6.24 -12.52 9.27
CA VAL A 90 5.98 -13.22 8.00
C VAL A 90 5.94 -12.22 6.86
N THR A 91 6.79 -12.42 5.86
CA THR A 91 6.87 -11.55 4.69
C THR A 91 6.94 -12.34 3.38
N LYS A 92 6.86 -11.64 2.26
CA LYS A 92 7.01 -12.24 0.93
C LYS A 92 8.49 -12.54 0.66
N TYR A 93 8.77 -13.61 -0.11
CA TYR A 93 10.13 -13.92 -0.59
C TYR A 93 10.81 -12.68 -1.20
N GLY A 94 12.08 -12.47 -0.80
CA GLY A 94 12.90 -11.36 -1.25
C GLY A 94 12.64 -10.01 -0.56
N HIS A 95 11.71 -9.95 0.41
CA HIS A 95 11.42 -8.73 1.18
C HIS A 95 12.24 -8.60 2.47
N VAL A 96 13.03 -9.61 2.84
CA VAL A 96 14.03 -9.48 3.90
C VAL A 96 15.30 -8.90 3.29
N SER A 97 15.61 -7.63 3.55
CA SER A 97 16.83 -7.00 3.06
C SER A 97 18.08 -7.68 3.64
N GLN A 98 19.17 -7.78 2.86
CA GLN A 98 20.45 -8.34 3.32
C GLN A 98 21.09 -7.51 4.46
N THR A 99 20.61 -6.28 4.66
CA THR A 99 21.07 -5.35 5.71
C THR A 99 20.30 -5.47 7.03
N SER A 100 19.26 -6.31 7.11
CA SER A 100 18.62 -6.58 8.38
C SER A 100 19.58 -7.45 9.21
N ASN A 101 20.02 -6.94 10.37
CA ASN A 101 20.77 -7.71 11.40
C ASN A 101 19.95 -8.89 11.97
N VAL A 102 18.86 -9.22 11.34
CA VAL A 102 17.96 -10.31 11.73
C VAL A 102 18.43 -11.56 11.00
N LYS A 103 18.95 -12.49 11.76
CA LYS A 103 19.39 -13.78 11.23
C LYS A 103 18.22 -14.47 10.52
N ARG A 104 18.43 -14.85 9.25
CA ARG A 104 17.57 -15.82 8.56
C ARG A 104 17.73 -17.13 9.33
N HIS A 105 16.73 -17.52 10.09
CA HIS A 105 16.76 -18.78 10.81
C HIS A 105 15.72 -19.73 10.22
N GLU A 106 16.19 -20.95 9.96
CA GLU A 106 15.33 -22.10 10.25
C GLU A 106 14.90 -21.97 11.71
N PRO A 107 13.60 -22.08 12.04
CA PRO A 107 13.11 -21.80 13.38
C PRO A 107 13.74 -22.76 14.39
N ALA A 108 14.75 -22.28 15.09
CA ALA A 108 15.21 -22.95 16.30
C ALA A 108 14.13 -22.73 17.37
N VAL A 109 13.69 -23.80 18.00
CA VAL A 109 12.55 -23.89 18.92
C VAL A 109 12.65 -22.97 20.16
N ASN A 110 13.70 -22.16 20.29
CA ASN A 110 13.97 -21.27 21.43
C ASN A 110 14.27 -19.80 21.05
N ASP A 111 14.14 -19.40 19.78
CA ASP A 111 14.43 -18.01 19.40
C ASP A 111 13.19 -17.11 19.61
N ARG A 112 13.40 -16.01 20.37
CA ARG A 112 12.37 -14.97 20.61
C ARG A 112 11.86 -14.34 19.32
N TRP A 113 12.58 -14.50 18.20
CA TRP A 113 12.29 -13.92 16.89
C TRP A 113 12.32 -14.98 15.81
N SER A 114 11.19 -15.18 15.16
CA SER A 114 11.07 -16.01 13.95
C SER A 114 10.72 -15.13 12.77
N ILE A 115 11.53 -15.17 11.71
CA ILE A 115 11.20 -14.53 10.44
C ILE A 115 11.04 -15.60 9.38
N ILE A 116 9.91 -15.55 8.66
CA ILE A 116 9.54 -16.50 7.62
C ILE A 116 9.26 -15.72 6.33
N GLU A 117 9.88 -16.14 5.26
CA GLU A 117 9.51 -15.72 3.92
C GLU A 117 8.57 -16.78 3.32
N ALA A 118 7.46 -16.33 2.72
CA ALA A 118 6.41 -17.17 2.15
C ALA A 118 5.95 -16.69 0.78
N ALA A 119 5.22 -17.52 0.06
CA ALA A 119 4.74 -17.20 -1.28
C ALA A 119 3.49 -16.28 -1.26
N HIS A 120 3.40 -15.44 -2.29
CA HIS A 120 2.26 -14.58 -2.56
C HIS A 120 2.10 -14.44 -4.09
N PRO A 121 0.91 -14.53 -4.70
CA PRO A 121 -0.42 -14.51 -4.06
C PRO A 121 -0.97 -15.89 -3.66
N VAL A 122 -0.31 -16.99 -4.00
CA VAL A 122 -0.75 -18.35 -3.68
C VAL A 122 0.07 -18.83 -2.47
N PRO A 123 -0.60 -19.29 -1.38
CA PRO A 123 0.11 -19.79 -0.20
C PRO A 123 0.87 -21.08 -0.50
N ASP A 124 2.03 -21.24 0.18
CA ASP A 124 2.91 -22.40 0.12
C ASP A 124 3.11 -23.05 1.49
N ASP A 125 4.02 -24.03 1.59
CA ASP A 125 4.33 -24.70 2.84
C ASP A 125 4.89 -23.75 3.92
N ASN A 126 5.62 -22.70 3.51
CA ASN A 126 6.08 -21.67 4.44
C ASN A 126 4.92 -20.81 4.95
N SER A 127 3.89 -20.56 4.13
CA SER A 127 2.65 -19.88 4.58
C SER A 127 1.92 -20.72 5.64
N LEU A 128 1.89 -22.04 5.47
CA LEU A 128 1.34 -22.98 6.47
C LEU A 128 2.15 -22.97 7.75
N ARG A 129 3.48 -23.08 7.64
CA ARG A 129 4.39 -23.03 8.78
C ARG A 129 4.28 -21.71 9.56
N ALA A 130 4.13 -20.59 8.85
CA ALA A 130 3.88 -19.28 9.45
C ALA A 130 2.59 -19.27 10.28
N GLY A 131 1.50 -19.81 9.73
CA GLY A 131 0.23 -19.95 10.45
C GLY A 131 0.34 -20.81 11.71
N GLU A 132 1.06 -21.94 11.65
CA GLU A 132 1.33 -22.80 12.80
C GLU A 132 2.08 -22.05 13.90
N LEU A 133 3.16 -21.33 13.56
CA LEU A 133 3.96 -20.54 14.51
C LEU A 133 3.15 -19.41 15.15
N ILE A 134 2.26 -18.76 14.39
CA ILE A 134 1.34 -17.76 14.95
C ILE A 134 0.38 -18.45 15.94
N CYS A 135 -0.22 -19.59 15.58
CA CYS A 135 -1.09 -20.34 16.50
C CYS A 135 -0.35 -20.74 17.78
N GLU A 136 0.87 -21.29 17.66
CA GLU A 136 1.74 -21.64 18.80
C GLU A 136 2.08 -20.39 19.65
N ALA A 137 2.29 -19.23 18.99
CA ALA A 137 2.58 -17.99 19.69
C ALA A 137 1.38 -17.44 20.47
N LEU A 138 0.16 -17.87 20.17
CA LEU A 138 -1.07 -17.41 20.81
C LEU A 138 -1.68 -18.40 21.80
N GLN A 139 -1.32 -19.68 21.71
CA GLN A 139 -2.02 -20.78 22.38
C GLN A 139 -2.04 -20.67 23.94
N ASP A 140 -1.00 -20.09 24.55
CA ASP A 140 -0.84 -19.94 25.99
C ASP A 140 -1.06 -18.47 26.46
N SER A 141 -1.80 -17.70 25.70
CA SER A 141 -2.15 -16.31 26.03
C SER A 141 -2.97 -16.22 27.33
N ARG A 142 -2.71 -15.18 28.13
CA ARG A 142 -3.33 -14.94 29.44
C ARG A 142 -3.79 -13.49 29.54
N GLU A 143 -4.48 -13.09 30.61
CA GLU A 143 -4.92 -11.73 30.87
C GLU A 143 -3.77 -10.70 30.92
N ASN A 144 -2.57 -11.13 31.34
CA ASN A 144 -1.39 -10.28 31.32
C ASN A 144 -0.66 -10.28 29.96
N THR A 145 -1.14 -11.01 28.96
CA THR A 145 -0.55 -11.02 27.62
C THR A 145 -1.05 -9.80 26.82
N LEU A 146 -0.12 -9.12 26.17
CA LEU A 146 -0.39 -8.07 25.20
C LEU A 146 0.12 -8.53 23.83
N VAL A 147 -0.81 -8.73 22.89
CA VAL A 147 -0.49 -9.12 21.51
C VAL A 147 -0.56 -7.88 20.60
N ILE A 148 0.56 -7.52 19.99
CA ILE A 148 0.63 -6.46 19.00
C ILE A 148 0.74 -7.11 17.63
N VAL A 149 -0.21 -6.78 16.72
CA VAL A 149 -0.32 -7.38 15.41
C VAL A 149 -0.09 -6.30 14.34
N CYS A 150 1.06 -6.34 13.68
CA CYS A 150 1.36 -5.50 12.52
C CYS A 150 0.83 -6.19 11.25
N VAL A 151 -0.05 -5.54 10.51
CA VAL A 151 -0.68 -6.09 9.32
C VAL A 151 -0.42 -5.18 8.13
N SER A 152 -0.05 -5.77 7.00
CA SER A 152 0.07 -5.06 5.72
C SER A 152 -0.39 -5.93 4.55
N GLY A 153 -0.41 -5.38 3.34
CA GLY A 153 -0.86 -6.08 2.14
C GLY A 153 -0.22 -7.45 1.93
N GLY A 154 -0.99 -8.37 1.39
CA GLY A 154 -0.56 -9.74 1.09
C GLY A 154 -0.67 -10.74 2.25
N ALA A 155 -0.97 -10.31 3.47
CA ALA A 155 -1.02 -11.17 4.67
C ALA A 155 -1.94 -12.39 4.54
N SER A 156 -3.04 -12.29 3.79
CA SER A 156 -3.98 -13.41 3.58
C SER A 156 -3.37 -14.66 2.95
N ALA A 157 -2.35 -14.48 2.09
CA ALA A 157 -1.65 -15.60 1.46
C ALA A 157 -0.38 -15.99 2.23
N LEU A 158 0.28 -15.03 2.85
CA LEU A 158 1.56 -15.21 3.53
C LEU A 158 1.43 -16.03 4.81
N CYS A 159 0.27 -16.05 5.48
CA CYS A 159 0.01 -16.95 6.61
C CYS A 159 -1.35 -17.61 6.48
N VAL A 160 -1.37 -18.93 6.61
CA VAL A 160 -2.59 -19.74 6.59
C VAL A 160 -2.55 -20.80 7.70
N ALA A 161 -3.66 -20.93 8.41
CA ALA A 161 -3.86 -21.95 9.44
C ALA A 161 -5.15 -22.73 9.14
N PRO A 162 -5.09 -23.74 8.28
CA PRO A 162 -6.28 -24.48 7.86
C PRO A 162 -7.08 -25.05 9.04
N GLN A 163 -8.40 -25.11 8.89
CA GLN A 163 -9.25 -25.84 9.81
C GLN A 163 -8.87 -27.33 9.83
N PRO A 164 -9.10 -28.05 10.95
CA PRO A 164 -8.85 -29.49 11.03
C PRO A 164 -9.49 -30.25 9.87
N GLY A 165 -8.73 -31.11 9.19
CA GLY A 165 -9.18 -31.86 8.03
C GLY A 165 -9.06 -31.14 6.69
N ILE A 166 -8.64 -29.88 6.66
CA ILE A 166 -8.41 -29.12 5.42
C ILE A 166 -6.91 -29.07 5.15
N SER A 167 -6.48 -29.56 3.97
CA SER A 167 -5.08 -29.48 3.55
C SER A 167 -4.77 -28.15 2.83
N LEU A 168 -3.50 -27.77 2.79
CA LEU A 168 -3.03 -26.62 1.99
C LEU A 168 -3.45 -26.78 0.52
N LYS A 169 -3.31 -27.97 -0.05
CA LYS A 169 -3.72 -28.29 -1.41
C LYS A 169 -5.22 -28.05 -1.64
N THR A 170 -6.06 -28.40 -0.67
CA THR A 170 -7.50 -28.12 -0.72
C THR A 170 -7.76 -26.62 -0.70
N MET A 171 -7.07 -25.84 0.15
CA MET A 171 -7.20 -24.38 0.17
C MET A 171 -6.76 -23.72 -1.14
N GLN A 172 -5.67 -24.19 -1.74
CA GLN A 172 -5.18 -23.72 -3.03
C GLN A 172 -6.20 -23.97 -4.13
N ALA A 173 -6.76 -25.19 -4.21
CA ALA A 173 -7.78 -25.56 -5.19
C ALA A 173 -9.06 -24.71 -5.04
N ILE A 174 -9.51 -24.47 -3.82
CA ILE A 174 -10.66 -23.59 -3.54
C ILE A 174 -10.36 -22.14 -3.96
N ASN A 175 -9.18 -21.61 -3.65
CA ASN A 175 -8.77 -20.28 -4.08
C ASN A 175 -8.79 -20.14 -5.61
N GLU A 176 -8.26 -21.13 -6.31
CA GLU A 176 -8.26 -21.15 -7.77
C GLU A 176 -9.69 -21.20 -8.35
N ALA A 177 -10.56 -22.02 -7.77
CA ALA A 177 -11.96 -22.08 -8.15
C ALA A 177 -12.70 -20.76 -7.92
N LEU A 178 -12.45 -20.08 -6.79
CA LEU A 178 -13.02 -18.76 -6.49
C LEU A 178 -12.55 -17.69 -7.49
N LEU A 179 -11.27 -17.67 -7.84
CA LEU A 179 -10.75 -16.74 -8.85
C LEU A 179 -11.39 -16.99 -10.23
N ARG A 180 -11.56 -18.26 -10.62
CA ARG A 180 -12.20 -18.61 -11.89
C ARG A 180 -13.70 -18.29 -11.93
N SER A 181 -14.38 -18.30 -10.78
CA SER A 181 -15.82 -18.01 -10.71
C SER A 181 -16.15 -16.53 -10.92
N GLY A 182 -15.15 -15.63 -10.85
CA GLY A 182 -15.36 -14.19 -10.88
C GLY A 182 -15.97 -13.62 -9.59
N ALA A 183 -15.91 -14.40 -8.48
CA ALA A 183 -16.36 -13.95 -7.18
C ALA A 183 -15.62 -12.67 -6.75
N ASP A 184 -16.33 -11.74 -6.15
CA ASP A 184 -15.72 -10.53 -5.61
C ASP A 184 -14.88 -10.84 -4.34
N ILE A 185 -14.08 -9.87 -3.90
CA ILE A 185 -13.15 -10.07 -2.78
C ILE A 185 -13.88 -10.39 -1.46
N ARG A 186 -15.10 -9.89 -1.25
CA ARG A 186 -15.89 -10.17 -0.05
C ARG A 186 -16.44 -11.58 -0.07
N GLU A 187 -16.95 -12.04 -1.21
CA GLU A 187 -17.38 -13.42 -1.42
C GLU A 187 -16.23 -14.41 -1.22
N MET A 188 -15.06 -14.09 -1.83
CA MET A 188 -13.85 -14.90 -1.63
C MET A 188 -13.43 -14.95 -0.17
N ASN A 189 -13.42 -13.82 0.54
CA ASN A 189 -13.05 -13.75 1.94
C ASN A 189 -14.06 -14.48 2.84
N ALA A 190 -15.35 -14.45 2.53
CA ALA A 190 -16.36 -15.20 3.27
C ALA A 190 -16.11 -16.71 3.25
N VAL A 191 -15.66 -17.25 2.10
CA VAL A 191 -15.27 -18.67 1.99
C VAL A 191 -13.95 -18.92 2.69
N ARG A 192 -12.91 -18.13 2.38
CA ARG A 192 -11.55 -18.27 2.96
C ARG A 192 -11.56 -18.25 4.48
N SER A 193 -12.36 -17.38 5.08
CA SER A 193 -12.47 -17.24 6.53
C SER A 193 -13.03 -18.48 7.23
N ARG A 194 -13.86 -19.26 6.54
CA ARG A 194 -14.39 -20.53 7.07
C ARG A 194 -13.37 -21.67 7.02
N LEU A 195 -12.37 -21.54 6.16
CA LEU A 195 -11.34 -22.57 5.94
C LEU A 195 -10.09 -22.34 6.80
N ASP A 196 -9.97 -21.17 7.42
CA ASP A 196 -8.74 -20.72 8.09
C ASP A 196 -9.05 -20.26 9.54
N ARG A 197 -8.26 -20.72 10.48
CA ARG A 197 -8.44 -20.43 11.92
C ARG A 197 -8.05 -19.02 12.34
N LEU A 198 -7.21 -18.33 11.56
CA LEU A 198 -6.70 -16.99 11.88
C LEU A 198 -7.58 -15.88 11.32
N LYS A 199 -8.28 -16.13 10.20
CA LYS A 199 -9.06 -15.12 9.47
C LYS A 199 -10.38 -14.77 10.17
N ALA A 200 -11.01 -13.66 9.76
CA ALA A 200 -12.27 -13.13 10.32
C ALA A 200 -12.24 -13.07 11.85
N GLY A 201 -11.22 -12.43 12.43
CA GLY A 201 -11.04 -12.30 13.87
C GLY A 201 -10.54 -13.57 14.57
N GLY A 202 -10.26 -14.63 13.83
CA GLY A 202 -9.79 -15.89 14.42
C GLY A 202 -8.50 -15.75 15.23
N LEU A 203 -7.56 -14.89 14.78
CA LEU A 203 -6.36 -14.58 15.54
C LEU A 203 -6.71 -14.00 16.94
N VAL A 204 -7.63 -13.06 17.01
CA VAL A 204 -8.05 -12.40 18.26
C VAL A 204 -8.75 -13.40 19.18
N ARG A 205 -9.65 -14.23 18.63
CA ARG A 205 -10.32 -15.27 19.42
C ARG A 205 -9.32 -16.29 19.97
N MET A 206 -8.29 -16.66 19.20
CA MET A 206 -7.24 -17.58 19.66
C MET A 206 -6.37 -16.96 20.75
N ALA A 207 -6.13 -15.65 20.69
CA ALA A 207 -5.36 -14.92 21.70
C ALA A 207 -6.12 -14.71 23.03
N SER A 208 -7.45 -14.92 23.06
CA SER A 208 -8.25 -14.71 24.28
C SER A 208 -7.71 -15.52 25.46
N PRO A 209 -7.59 -14.91 26.68
CA PRO A 209 -8.09 -13.60 27.11
C PRO A 209 -7.08 -12.44 26.97
N ALA A 210 -6.06 -12.55 26.16
CA ALA A 210 -5.08 -11.48 25.94
C ALA A 210 -5.71 -10.21 25.35
N GLN A 211 -5.07 -9.08 25.64
CA GLN A 211 -5.36 -7.83 24.95
C GLN A 211 -4.69 -7.81 23.57
N VAL A 212 -5.43 -7.49 22.51
CA VAL A 212 -4.93 -7.47 21.14
C VAL A 212 -5.01 -6.06 20.54
N ILE A 213 -3.91 -5.63 19.94
CA ILE A 213 -3.79 -4.33 19.24
C ILE A 213 -3.34 -4.59 17.81
N GLY A 214 -4.14 -4.15 16.83
CA GLY A 214 -3.81 -4.19 15.41
C GLY A 214 -3.19 -2.87 14.94
N LEU A 215 -2.03 -2.92 14.32
CA LEU A 215 -1.36 -1.81 13.62
C LEU A 215 -1.43 -2.10 12.14
N ILE A 216 -2.23 -1.37 11.40
CA ILE A 216 -2.63 -1.73 10.04
C ILE A 216 -2.09 -0.71 9.04
N LEU A 217 -1.26 -1.18 8.10
CA LEU A 217 -0.89 -0.47 6.89
C LEU A 217 -1.78 -0.99 5.75
N SER A 218 -2.76 -0.20 5.34
CA SER A 218 -3.80 -0.64 4.42
C SER A 218 -3.44 -0.36 2.96
N ASP A 219 -3.53 -1.40 2.12
CA ASP A 219 -3.51 -1.31 0.67
C ASP A 219 -4.91 -1.49 0.04
N VAL A 220 -5.96 -1.52 0.85
CA VAL A 220 -7.34 -1.73 0.41
C VAL A 220 -8.11 -0.41 0.39
N ILE A 221 -8.72 -0.09 -0.73
CA ILE A 221 -9.47 1.15 -0.91
C ILE A 221 -10.66 1.23 0.04
N GLY A 222 -10.68 2.29 0.87
CA GLY A 222 -11.70 2.55 1.89
C GLY A 222 -11.44 1.85 3.22
N ASP A 223 -10.30 1.17 3.36
CA ASP A 223 -9.78 0.59 4.61
C ASP A 223 -10.74 -0.37 5.36
N PRO A 224 -11.51 -1.24 4.69
CA PRO A 224 -12.43 -2.13 5.37
C PRO A 224 -11.67 -3.24 6.11
N LEU A 225 -11.79 -3.28 7.45
CA LEU A 225 -11.05 -4.23 8.30
C LEU A 225 -11.39 -5.71 8.02
N ASP A 226 -12.58 -5.98 7.50
CA ASP A 226 -13.03 -7.31 7.09
C ASP A 226 -12.33 -7.81 5.81
N VAL A 227 -11.83 -6.89 4.99
CA VAL A 227 -11.12 -7.20 3.74
C VAL A 227 -9.61 -7.24 3.95
N ILE A 228 -9.06 -6.28 4.71
CA ILE A 228 -7.62 -6.21 4.96
C ILE A 228 -7.15 -7.50 5.64
N ALA A 229 -6.21 -8.21 4.98
CA ALA A 229 -5.67 -9.48 5.46
C ALA A 229 -6.77 -10.52 5.78
N SER A 230 -7.93 -10.45 5.14
CA SER A 230 -9.11 -11.26 5.45
C SER A 230 -9.55 -11.13 6.93
N GLY A 231 -9.39 -9.96 7.51
CA GLY A 231 -9.90 -9.65 8.84
C GLY A 231 -9.17 -10.32 10.01
N LEU A 232 -7.84 -10.47 9.96
CA LEU A 232 -7.07 -11.13 11.07
C LEU A 232 -7.40 -10.56 12.45
N THR A 233 -7.57 -9.22 12.55
CA THR A 233 -7.85 -8.50 13.79
C THR A 233 -9.26 -7.93 13.85
N GLN A 234 -10.17 -8.41 12.99
CA GLN A 234 -11.57 -7.96 12.92
C GLN A 234 -12.42 -8.57 14.06
N GLU A 235 -12.24 -8.09 15.26
CA GLU A 235 -13.07 -8.45 16.44
C GLU A 235 -13.24 -7.24 17.35
N ALA A 236 -14.38 -7.16 18.03
CA ALA A 236 -14.66 -6.08 18.97
C ALA A 236 -13.68 -6.01 20.15
N ALA A 237 -13.04 -7.14 20.48
CA ALA A 237 -12.02 -7.25 21.52
C ALA A 237 -10.66 -6.70 21.11
N ALA A 238 -10.42 -6.43 19.82
CA ALA A 238 -9.17 -5.86 19.34
C ALA A 238 -9.29 -4.34 19.16
N TYR A 239 -8.21 -3.63 19.50
CA TYR A 239 -8.06 -2.22 19.17
C TYR A 239 -7.24 -2.07 17.87
N ASN A 240 -7.86 -1.63 16.79
CA ASN A 240 -7.23 -1.48 15.49
C ASN A 240 -6.89 -0.01 15.21
N VAL A 241 -5.66 0.25 14.77
CA VAL A 241 -5.13 1.56 14.38
C VAL A 241 -4.65 1.49 12.93
N LEU A 242 -5.18 2.34 12.07
CA LEU A 242 -4.67 2.52 10.71
C LEU A 242 -3.43 3.42 10.77
N VAL A 243 -2.25 2.81 10.69
CA VAL A 243 -0.98 3.54 10.80
C VAL A 243 -0.53 4.13 9.46
N GLY A 244 -1.01 3.59 8.34
CA GLY A 244 -0.74 4.08 6.99
C GLY A 244 -1.82 3.63 6.01
N ASN A 245 -2.24 4.54 5.10
CA ASN A 245 -3.19 4.27 4.05
C ASN A 245 -3.09 5.28 2.90
N ASN A 246 -3.91 5.08 1.86
CA ASN A 246 -3.96 5.97 0.70
C ASN A 246 -4.36 7.41 1.05
N THR A 247 -5.23 7.61 2.04
CA THR A 247 -5.64 8.95 2.49
C THR A 247 -4.45 9.75 3.02
N GLN A 248 -3.55 9.12 3.77
CA GLN A 248 -2.34 9.76 4.29
C GLN A 248 -1.34 10.08 3.17
N ALA A 249 -1.20 9.20 2.18
CA ALA A 249 -0.38 9.43 0.98
C ALA A 249 -0.88 10.66 0.19
N CYS A 250 -2.19 10.74 -0.05
CA CYS A 250 -2.82 11.87 -0.74
C CYS A 250 -2.71 13.18 0.08
N ALA A 251 -2.85 13.12 1.41
CA ALA A 251 -2.67 14.29 2.27
C ALA A 251 -1.22 14.81 2.24
N ALA A 252 -0.23 13.92 2.22
CA ALA A 252 1.17 14.30 2.06
C ALA A 252 1.44 14.96 0.69
N ALA A 253 0.85 14.43 -0.38
CA ALA A 253 0.90 15.04 -1.69
C ALA A 253 0.32 16.46 -1.68
N GLN A 254 -0.81 16.67 -1.01
CA GLN A 254 -1.45 17.98 -0.88
C GLN A 254 -0.56 18.99 -0.15
N ILE A 255 0.06 18.56 0.95
CA ILE A 255 0.97 19.41 1.73
C ILE A 255 2.18 19.80 0.89
N GLU A 256 2.80 18.84 0.22
CA GLU A 256 4.02 19.09 -0.57
C GLU A 256 3.72 19.98 -1.78
N LEU A 257 2.64 19.74 -2.51
CA LEU A 257 2.21 20.59 -3.62
C LEU A 257 1.90 22.03 -3.15
N GLY A 258 1.32 22.18 -1.95
CA GLY A 258 1.14 23.48 -1.32
C GLY A 258 2.46 24.21 -1.07
N ARG A 259 3.52 23.50 -0.65
CA ARG A 259 4.87 24.06 -0.48
C ARG A 259 5.50 24.49 -1.81
N GLN A 260 5.18 23.74 -2.88
CA GLN A 260 5.61 24.07 -4.24
C GLN A 260 4.78 25.19 -4.89
N GLY A 261 3.80 25.76 -4.17
CA GLY A 261 3.01 26.90 -4.60
C GLY A 261 1.72 26.58 -5.33
N TYR A 262 1.30 25.32 -5.38
CA TYR A 262 0.01 24.92 -5.97
C TYR A 262 -1.14 25.05 -4.98
N GLN A 263 -2.32 25.39 -5.49
CA GLN A 263 -3.58 25.25 -4.77
C GLN A 263 -4.05 23.80 -4.90
N ALA A 264 -3.58 22.95 -3.98
CA ALA A 264 -3.80 21.52 -4.04
C ALA A 264 -5.05 21.07 -3.26
N ARG A 265 -5.85 20.19 -3.85
CA ARG A 265 -6.97 19.53 -3.17
C ARG A 265 -7.04 18.04 -3.48
N VAL A 266 -7.34 17.24 -2.47
CA VAL A 266 -7.69 15.83 -2.64
C VAL A 266 -9.12 15.76 -3.14
N VAL A 267 -9.32 15.12 -4.28
CA VAL A 267 -10.65 14.93 -4.90
C VAL A 267 -11.29 13.67 -4.35
N THR A 268 -10.54 12.58 -4.31
CA THR A 268 -10.97 11.30 -3.75
C THR A 268 -9.75 10.44 -3.37
N THR A 269 -9.94 9.54 -2.43
CA THR A 269 -9.00 8.46 -2.09
C THR A 269 -9.60 7.08 -2.35
N GLN A 270 -10.68 7.03 -3.15
CA GLN A 270 -11.45 5.82 -3.43
C GLN A 270 -11.68 5.62 -4.95
N MET A 271 -10.73 6.09 -5.78
CA MET A 271 -10.83 5.91 -7.22
C MET A 271 -10.82 4.44 -7.59
N ARG A 272 -11.73 4.06 -8.49
CA ARG A 272 -11.88 2.72 -9.05
C ARG A 272 -12.33 2.82 -10.50
N GLY A 273 -12.34 1.70 -11.21
CA GLY A 273 -12.82 1.57 -12.57
C GLY A 273 -11.70 1.49 -13.58
N GLU A 274 -12.03 1.57 -14.85
CA GLU A 274 -11.10 1.36 -15.96
C GLU A 274 -10.09 2.51 -16.05
N ALA A 275 -8.80 2.19 -16.04
CA ALA A 275 -7.70 3.15 -16.00
C ALA A 275 -7.77 4.20 -17.10
N ARG A 276 -8.05 3.77 -18.35
CA ARG A 276 -8.16 4.68 -19.49
C ARG A 276 -9.32 5.65 -19.39
N GLU A 277 -10.45 5.24 -18.81
CA GLU A 277 -11.61 6.11 -18.60
C GLU A 277 -11.30 7.16 -17.53
N ARG A 278 -10.71 6.73 -16.41
CA ARG A 278 -10.30 7.65 -15.33
C ARG A 278 -9.25 8.65 -15.81
N GLY A 279 -8.31 8.24 -16.67
CA GLY A 279 -7.33 9.14 -17.26
C GLY A 279 -7.96 10.27 -18.07
N VAL A 280 -8.93 9.95 -18.92
CA VAL A 280 -9.68 10.93 -19.70
C VAL A 280 -10.47 11.89 -18.80
N GLU A 281 -11.15 11.37 -17.77
CA GLU A 281 -11.90 12.20 -16.82
C GLU A 281 -11.00 13.17 -16.06
N ILE A 282 -9.83 12.72 -15.61
CA ILE A 282 -8.86 13.57 -14.91
C ILE A 282 -8.31 14.65 -15.83
N ALA A 283 -8.02 14.32 -17.09
CA ALA A 283 -7.54 15.29 -18.07
C ALA A 283 -8.58 16.39 -18.34
N HIS A 284 -9.86 16.06 -18.40
CA HIS A 284 -10.92 17.05 -18.49
C HIS A 284 -11.06 17.87 -17.20
N ALA A 285 -11.08 17.22 -16.03
CA ALA A 285 -11.21 17.90 -14.75
C ALA A 285 -10.09 18.92 -14.50
N ILE A 286 -8.85 18.63 -14.89
CA ILE A 286 -7.74 19.57 -14.72
C ILE A 286 -7.81 20.73 -15.72
N ALA A 287 -8.39 20.52 -16.89
CA ALA A 287 -8.57 21.57 -17.87
C ALA A 287 -9.58 22.66 -17.42
N ASP A 288 -10.48 22.32 -16.48
CA ASP A 288 -11.53 23.20 -15.99
C ASP A 288 -11.15 24.02 -14.75
N VAL A 289 -9.96 23.78 -14.14
CA VAL A 289 -9.51 24.52 -12.95
C VAL A 289 -8.55 25.66 -13.31
N ALA A 290 -8.36 26.60 -12.39
CA ALA A 290 -7.48 27.74 -12.60
C ALA A 290 -5.99 27.30 -12.69
N PRO A 291 -5.14 28.01 -13.45
CA PRO A 291 -3.69 27.82 -13.42
C PRO A 291 -3.14 27.92 -12.00
N GLY A 292 -2.16 27.08 -11.66
CA GLY A 292 -1.61 26.94 -10.31
C GLY A 292 -2.41 26.01 -9.40
N SER A 293 -3.43 25.31 -9.93
CA SER A 293 -4.20 24.31 -9.20
C SER A 293 -3.60 22.91 -9.34
N ALA A 294 -3.81 22.09 -8.30
CA ALA A 294 -3.48 20.66 -8.29
C ALA A 294 -4.68 19.83 -7.81
N LEU A 295 -5.01 18.78 -8.55
CA LEU A 295 -6.03 17.81 -8.20
C LEU A 295 -5.34 16.48 -7.85
N ILE A 296 -5.66 15.93 -6.67
CA ILE A 296 -5.05 14.71 -6.16
C ILE A 296 -6.14 13.64 -6.08
N TYR A 297 -5.82 12.47 -6.61
CA TYR A 297 -6.69 11.30 -6.57
C TYR A 297 -5.90 10.14 -5.99
N GLY A 298 -6.53 9.36 -5.14
CA GLY A 298 -6.00 8.12 -4.62
C GLY A 298 -6.96 6.97 -4.89
N GLY A 299 -6.43 5.77 -5.04
CA GLY A 299 -7.26 4.61 -5.29
C GLY A 299 -6.53 3.54 -6.10
N GLU A 300 -7.28 2.65 -6.70
CA GLU A 300 -6.75 1.58 -7.54
C GLU A 300 -7.67 1.33 -8.73
N THR A 301 -7.19 1.64 -9.92
CA THR A 301 -7.90 1.39 -11.16
C THR A 301 -7.61 -0.01 -11.70
N THR A 302 -8.37 -0.44 -12.69
CA THR A 302 -8.22 -1.72 -13.36
C THR A 302 -7.90 -1.52 -14.84
N VAL A 303 -7.32 -2.54 -15.46
CA VAL A 303 -7.05 -2.59 -16.90
C VAL A 303 -7.72 -3.82 -17.49
N THR A 304 -8.59 -3.61 -18.46
CA THR A 304 -9.11 -4.70 -19.30
C THR A 304 -8.08 -5.04 -20.38
N LEU A 305 -7.47 -6.23 -20.27
CA LEU A 305 -6.48 -6.67 -21.25
C LEU A 305 -7.16 -6.98 -22.59
N ARG A 306 -6.72 -6.31 -23.65
CA ARG A 306 -7.21 -6.46 -25.04
C ARG A 306 -6.10 -6.91 -25.98
N GLY A 307 -4.85 -6.63 -25.63
CA GLY A 307 -3.65 -6.97 -26.34
C GLY A 307 -2.69 -7.79 -25.49
N ASN A 308 -1.45 -7.88 -25.95
CA ASN A 308 -0.36 -8.60 -25.29
C ASN A 308 0.85 -7.70 -25.00
N GLY A 309 0.63 -6.39 -24.97
CA GLY A 309 1.66 -5.40 -24.64
C GLY A 309 2.08 -5.42 -23.19
N ASN A 310 3.06 -4.59 -22.87
CA ASN A 310 3.58 -4.39 -21.53
C ASN A 310 3.12 -3.03 -20.99
N GLY A 311 2.53 -3.03 -19.79
CA GLY A 311 2.04 -1.80 -19.17
C GLY A 311 1.49 -2.07 -17.78
N GLY A 312 0.89 -1.03 -17.20
CA GLY A 312 0.22 -1.10 -15.92
C GLY A 312 -0.91 -0.06 -15.87
N ARG A 313 -1.70 -0.08 -14.80
CA ARG A 313 -2.90 0.77 -14.66
C ARG A 313 -2.56 2.26 -14.56
N CYS A 314 -1.49 2.63 -13.87
CA CYS A 314 -1.02 4.01 -13.75
C CYS A 314 -0.49 4.53 -15.09
N GLN A 315 0.28 3.71 -15.80
CA GLN A 315 0.80 4.03 -17.13
C GLN A 315 -0.33 4.13 -18.15
N GLU A 316 -1.31 3.22 -18.15
CA GLU A 316 -2.45 3.26 -19.07
C GLU A 316 -3.33 4.49 -18.80
N LEU A 317 -3.59 4.81 -17.53
CA LEU A 317 -4.29 6.03 -17.12
C LEU A 317 -3.58 7.29 -17.66
N ALA A 318 -2.25 7.37 -17.45
CA ALA A 318 -1.47 8.52 -17.92
C ALA A 318 -1.49 8.66 -19.46
N LEU A 319 -1.37 7.54 -20.20
CA LEU A 319 -1.40 7.55 -21.66
C LEU A 319 -2.77 7.98 -22.20
N ALA A 320 -3.85 7.49 -21.62
CA ALA A 320 -5.20 7.88 -21.97
C ALA A 320 -5.44 9.37 -21.69
N ALA A 321 -4.98 9.87 -20.54
CA ALA A 321 -5.04 11.28 -20.21
C ALA A 321 -4.29 12.15 -21.25
N ALA A 322 -3.04 11.78 -21.57
CA ALA A 322 -2.23 12.52 -22.55
C ALA A 322 -2.92 12.62 -23.92
N SER A 323 -3.65 11.57 -24.32
CA SER A 323 -4.31 11.50 -25.63
C SER A 323 -5.42 12.55 -25.83
N VAL A 324 -5.99 13.09 -24.75
CA VAL A 324 -7.06 14.09 -24.77
C VAL A 324 -6.65 15.45 -24.19
N MET A 325 -5.42 15.58 -23.66
CA MET A 325 -4.91 16.87 -23.17
C MET A 325 -4.77 17.88 -24.30
N HIS A 326 -5.23 19.10 -24.07
CA HIS A 326 -5.07 20.19 -25.02
C HIS A 326 -3.61 20.64 -25.09
N PRO A 327 -3.03 20.77 -26.30
CA PRO A 327 -1.71 21.36 -26.48
C PRO A 327 -1.63 22.77 -25.88
N GLN A 328 -0.50 23.11 -25.26
CA GLN A 328 -0.24 24.41 -24.62
C GLN A 328 -1.17 24.74 -23.43
N SER A 329 -1.85 23.74 -22.87
CA SER A 329 -2.67 23.93 -21.67
C SER A 329 -1.82 24.23 -20.42
N GLY A 330 -0.55 23.88 -20.45
CA GLY A 330 0.35 23.91 -19.29
C GLY A 330 -0.01 22.89 -18.23
N SER A 331 -0.80 21.87 -18.59
CA SER A 331 -1.22 20.81 -17.69
C SER A 331 -0.25 19.64 -17.69
N SER A 332 -0.13 18.96 -16.57
CA SER A 332 0.58 17.69 -16.44
C SER A 332 -0.16 16.73 -15.53
N ILE A 333 0.05 15.42 -15.72
CA ILE A 333 -0.54 14.37 -14.91
C ILE A 333 0.54 13.35 -14.59
N MET A 334 0.71 13.07 -13.30
CA MET A 334 1.55 12.00 -12.76
C MET A 334 0.65 10.92 -12.18
N ALA A 335 0.92 9.67 -12.48
CA ALA A 335 0.23 8.52 -11.87
C ALA A 335 1.25 7.44 -11.53
N PHE A 336 1.25 6.95 -10.28
CA PHE A 336 2.17 5.90 -9.85
C PHE A 336 1.62 5.05 -8.71
N GLY A 337 2.03 3.78 -8.69
CA GLY A 337 1.81 2.84 -7.60
C GLY A 337 2.83 3.07 -6.48
N THR A 338 2.34 3.19 -5.24
CA THR A 338 3.20 3.47 -4.08
C THR A 338 4.16 2.33 -3.74
N ASP A 339 3.93 1.10 -4.22
CA ASP A 339 4.84 -0.04 -4.03
C ASP A 339 6.04 -0.04 -4.98
N GLY A 340 6.06 0.90 -5.94
CA GLY A 340 7.15 1.05 -6.90
C GLY A 340 7.02 0.17 -8.14
N THR A 341 5.86 -0.47 -8.34
CA THR A 341 5.57 -1.32 -9.49
C THR A 341 4.20 -1.01 -10.10
N ASP A 342 4.10 -1.06 -11.43
CA ASP A 342 2.85 -0.85 -12.17
C ASP A 342 2.75 -1.85 -13.31
N GLY A 343 2.18 -3.02 -13.03
CA GLY A 343 2.15 -4.17 -13.93
C GLY A 343 3.43 -5.01 -13.89
N PRO A 344 3.70 -5.85 -14.91
CA PRO A 344 4.82 -6.80 -14.91
C PRO A 344 6.14 -6.17 -15.41
N ASN A 345 6.47 -4.97 -14.95
CA ASN A 345 7.66 -4.21 -15.38
C ASN A 345 8.32 -3.46 -14.21
N ASP A 346 9.38 -2.70 -14.47
CA ASP A 346 10.20 -2.00 -13.47
C ASP A 346 9.77 -0.54 -13.23
N ALA A 347 8.67 -0.09 -13.86
CA ALA A 347 8.13 1.25 -13.64
C ALA A 347 7.08 1.25 -12.52
N ALA A 348 7.08 2.29 -11.72
CA ALA A 348 6.01 2.60 -10.77
C ALA A 348 4.81 3.28 -11.43
N GLY A 349 5.02 3.90 -12.60
CA GLY A 349 3.99 4.66 -13.31
C GLY A 349 4.58 5.54 -14.40
N ALA A 350 3.89 6.64 -14.72
CA ALA A 350 4.32 7.59 -15.73
C ALA A 350 3.90 9.02 -15.39
N ILE A 351 4.62 9.98 -16.01
CA ILE A 351 4.27 11.40 -16.01
C ILE A 351 4.03 11.87 -17.45
N VAL A 352 2.95 12.61 -17.66
CA VAL A 352 2.57 13.17 -18.96
C VAL A 352 2.29 14.65 -18.85
N ASN A 353 2.43 15.34 -19.98
CA ASN A 353 2.06 16.74 -20.10
C ASN A 353 1.45 17.03 -21.49
N ASP A 354 1.07 18.27 -21.72
CA ASP A 354 0.46 18.74 -22.95
C ASP A 354 1.36 18.65 -24.20
N THR A 355 2.64 18.30 -24.05
CA THR A 355 3.58 18.05 -25.16
C THR A 355 3.80 16.57 -25.45
N THR A 356 3.38 15.66 -24.56
CA THR A 356 3.66 14.23 -24.65
C THR A 356 3.26 13.63 -26.00
N ILE A 357 2.05 13.90 -26.49
CA ILE A 357 1.57 13.36 -27.77
C ILE A 357 2.31 13.99 -28.96
N ALA A 358 2.69 15.26 -28.87
CA ALA A 358 3.48 15.89 -29.93
C ALA A 358 4.88 15.29 -30.04
N ARG A 359 5.55 15.06 -28.90
CA ARG A 359 6.86 14.35 -28.84
C ARG A 359 6.76 12.93 -29.39
N ALA A 360 5.71 12.20 -29.00
CA ALA A 360 5.46 10.84 -29.48
C ALA A 360 5.34 10.79 -31.03
N ARG A 361 4.55 11.71 -31.61
CA ARG A 361 4.39 11.80 -33.07
C ARG A 361 5.69 12.09 -33.80
N GLN A 362 6.57 12.93 -33.24
CA GLN A 362 7.88 13.25 -33.84
C GLN A 362 8.78 12.04 -33.99
N ILE A 363 8.65 11.04 -33.11
CA ILE A 363 9.40 9.77 -33.18
C ILE A 363 8.56 8.60 -33.71
N GLY A 364 7.42 8.90 -34.36
CA GLY A 364 6.59 7.93 -35.07
C GLY A 364 5.73 7.04 -34.18
N LEU A 365 5.48 7.41 -32.89
CA LEU A 365 4.61 6.65 -32.02
C LEU A 365 3.13 7.06 -32.20
N ASN A 366 2.26 6.05 -32.20
CA ASN A 366 0.81 6.22 -32.22
C ASN A 366 0.23 5.82 -30.86
N ALA A 367 -0.13 6.79 -30.02
CA ALA A 367 -0.64 6.58 -28.68
C ALA A 367 -1.85 5.61 -28.63
N GLN A 368 -2.80 5.74 -29.61
CA GLN A 368 -3.97 4.88 -29.66
C GLN A 368 -3.60 3.41 -29.89
N ALA A 369 -2.65 3.14 -30.78
CA ALA A 369 -2.20 1.76 -31.03
C ALA A 369 -1.57 1.12 -29.79
N TYR A 370 -0.82 1.89 -28.98
CA TYR A 370 -0.27 1.41 -27.71
C TYR A 370 -1.36 1.18 -26.66
N LEU A 371 -2.36 2.05 -26.56
CA LEU A 371 -3.53 1.83 -25.67
C LEU A 371 -4.32 0.58 -26.08
N ASP A 372 -4.57 0.38 -27.37
CA ASP A 372 -5.34 -0.78 -27.86
C ASP A 372 -4.62 -2.10 -27.61
N ASN A 373 -3.29 -2.08 -27.53
CA ASN A 373 -2.44 -3.24 -27.22
C ASN A 373 -2.08 -3.37 -25.74
N ASN A 374 -2.55 -2.47 -24.83
CA ASN A 374 -2.14 -2.40 -23.43
C ASN A 374 -0.59 -2.30 -23.26
N ASP A 375 0.09 -1.50 -24.13
CA ASP A 375 1.56 -1.42 -24.24
C ASP A 375 2.09 -0.04 -23.81
N SER A 376 1.53 0.51 -22.76
CA SER A 376 1.88 1.83 -22.23
C SER A 376 3.32 1.93 -21.74
N TYR A 377 3.91 0.84 -21.24
CA TYR A 377 5.31 0.80 -20.82
C TYR A 377 6.24 1.11 -21.99
N THR A 378 6.13 0.37 -23.11
CA THR A 378 6.97 0.57 -24.29
C THR A 378 6.81 1.99 -24.89
N PHE A 379 5.60 2.57 -24.83
CA PHE A 379 5.37 3.94 -25.24
C PHE A 379 6.18 4.94 -24.40
N PHE A 380 6.06 4.86 -23.08
CA PHE A 380 6.74 5.79 -22.18
C PHE A 380 8.24 5.55 -22.05
N GLU A 381 8.70 4.31 -22.18
CA GLU A 381 10.13 4.00 -22.22
C GLU A 381 10.83 4.73 -23.38
N LYS A 382 10.23 4.74 -24.57
CA LYS A 382 10.75 5.45 -25.74
C LYS A 382 10.71 7.00 -25.60
N LEU A 383 9.82 7.52 -24.76
CA LEU A 383 9.72 8.95 -24.48
C LEU A 383 10.56 9.40 -23.28
N GLY A 384 10.98 8.49 -22.43
CA GLY A 384 11.65 8.81 -21.17
C GLY A 384 10.71 9.34 -20.08
N ASP A 385 9.43 9.02 -20.14
CA ASP A 385 8.39 9.56 -19.24
C ASP A 385 7.96 8.55 -18.15
N LEU A 386 8.67 7.41 -18.00
CA LEU A 386 8.43 6.44 -16.93
C LEU A 386 8.90 6.97 -15.58
N ILE A 387 8.12 6.69 -14.55
CA ILE A 387 8.52 6.85 -13.15
C ILE A 387 9.12 5.53 -12.69
N LYS A 388 10.38 5.52 -12.29
CA LYS A 388 11.10 4.34 -11.80
C LYS A 388 11.65 4.63 -10.41
N THR A 389 10.99 4.10 -9.38
CA THR A 389 11.42 4.25 -7.98
C THR A 389 12.21 3.05 -7.48
N GLY A 390 12.10 1.91 -8.16
CA GLY A 390 12.41 0.62 -7.58
C GLY A 390 11.43 0.26 -6.45
N PRO A 391 11.62 -0.90 -5.79
CA PRO A 391 10.80 -1.31 -4.66
C PRO A 391 10.85 -0.29 -3.52
N THR A 392 9.71 0.26 -3.11
CA THR A 392 9.61 1.32 -2.09
C THR A 392 9.52 0.78 -0.66
N GLY A 393 9.18 -0.50 -0.51
CA GLY A 393 8.97 -1.14 0.80
C GLY A 393 7.61 -0.86 1.44
N THR A 394 6.77 -0.02 0.81
CA THR A 394 5.39 0.24 1.24
C THR A 394 4.39 -0.15 0.14
N ASN A 395 3.10 -0.21 0.47
CA ASN A 395 2.01 -0.29 -0.50
C ASN A 395 0.73 0.26 0.14
N VAL A 396 0.22 1.35 -0.43
CA VAL A 396 -1.08 1.93 -0.08
C VAL A 396 -1.89 2.28 -1.33
N ALA A 397 -1.75 1.46 -2.39
CA ALA A 397 -2.34 1.65 -3.71
C ALA A 397 -1.74 2.86 -4.47
N ASP A 398 -2.49 3.45 -5.41
CA ASP A 398 -1.97 4.43 -6.36
C ASP A 398 -2.25 5.86 -5.93
N VAL A 399 -1.38 6.78 -6.35
CA VAL A 399 -1.57 8.22 -6.24
C VAL A 399 -1.45 8.86 -7.62
N ILE A 400 -2.46 9.66 -7.96
CA ILE A 400 -2.52 10.43 -9.21
C ILE A 400 -2.56 11.91 -8.86
N VAL A 401 -1.72 12.70 -9.52
CA VAL A 401 -1.65 14.15 -9.35
C VAL A 401 -1.78 14.81 -10.70
N ALA A 402 -2.79 15.65 -10.86
CA ALA A 402 -3.00 16.46 -12.05
C ALA A 402 -2.77 17.94 -11.73
N LEU A 403 -2.03 18.65 -12.56
CA LEU A 403 -1.56 20.02 -12.36
C LEU A 403 -1.96 20.90 -13.56
N ARG A 404 -2.25 22.17 -13.27
CA ARG A 404 -2.49 23.20 -14.31
C ARG A 404 -1.65 24.45 -14.10
#